data_e2f3e03d2c7fdabbe895fb614cc462f5
#
_entry.id   e2f3e03d2c7fdabbe895fb614cc462f5
#
_cell.length_a   1.000
_cell.length_b   1.000
_cell.length_c   1.000
_cell.angle_alpha   90.00
_cell.angle_beta   90.00
_cell.angle_gamma   90.00
#
_symmetry.space_group_name_H-M   'P 1'
#
loop_
_entity.id
_entity.type
_entity.pdbx_description
1 polymer ?
#
loop_
_entity_poly.entity_id
_entity_poly.type
_entity_poly.pdbx_seq_one_letter_code
_entity_poly.pdbx_strand_id
1 'polypeptide(L)'
;MNRELAEIGKKTRIDSIKEVSLDFYKDERGDLTVAEEHSLPIKIARIFTVRAQQESNRANHAHKECSQLIFCVSGELVVVCDDSFKKSTLILNNPSDGILVPPGIWLEQTYKKNNSIRIDIPRRPGKML
;
A
#
# COMPACT_ATOMS: atom_id res chain seq x y z
N MET A 1 -6.17 16.31 -17.42
CA MET A 1 -5.81 16.48 -15.99
C MET A 1 -5.76 17.96 -15.66
N ASN A 2 -6.35 18.38 -14.57
CA ASN A 2 -6.29 19.78 -14.23
C ASN A 2 -4.89 20.17 -13.73
N ARG A 3 -4.63 21.47 -13.71
CA ARG A 3 -3.31 21.99 -13.37
C ARG A 3 -2.88 21.67 -11.94
N GLU A 4 -3.83 21.74 -11.02
CA GLU A 4 -3.55 21.43 -9.60
C GLU A 4 -3.08 19.99 -9.43
N LEU A 5 -3.73 19.06 -10.09
CA LEU A 5 -3.34 17.66 -10.02
C LEU A 5 -1.99 17.43 -10.69
N ALA A 6 -1.70 18.18 -11.77
CA ALA A 6 -0.40 18.11 -12.43
C ALA A 6 0.73 18.62 -11.53
N GLU A 7 0.49 19.68 -10.77
CA GLU A 7 1.49 20.18 -9.83
C GLU A 7 1.74 19.19 -8.70
N ILE A 8 0.69 18.55 -8.20
CA ILE A 8 0.83 17.46 -7.21
C ILE A 8 1.64 16.33 -7.83
N GLY A 9 1.32 15.93 -9.06
CA GLY A 9 2.02 14.87 -9.76
C GLY A 9 3.49 15.14 -10.00
N LYS A 10 3.89 16.38 -10.16
CA LYS A 10 5.31 16.74 -10.28
C LYS A 10 6.09 16.45 -9.02
N LYS A 11 5.43 16.56 -7.85
CA LYS A 11 6.04 16.28 -6.54
C LYS A 11 5.91 14.82 -6.15
N THR A 12 4.92 14.13 -6.70
CA THR A 12 4.59 12.76 -6.31
C THR A 12 4.53 11.87 -7.55
N ARG A 13 5.60 11.18 -7.81
CA ARG A 13 5.73 10.24 -8.92
C ARG A 13 5.76 8.82 -8.41
N ILE A 14 5.55 7.86 -9.32
CA ILE A 14 5.65 6.44 -8.95
C ILE A 14 7.03 6.09 -8.42
N ASP A 15 8.07 6.81 -8.81
CA ASP A 15 9.42 6.62 -8.27
C ASP A 15 9.51 7.00 -6.79
N SER A 16 8.51 7.71 -6.26
CA SER A 16 8.41 8.06 -4.85
C SER A 16 7.78 6.96 -4.00
N ILE A 17 7.25 5.92 -4.62
CA ILE A 17 6.76 4.74 -3.92
C ILE A 17 7.96 4.00 -3.38
N LYS A 18 7.94 3.68 -2.08
CA LYS A 18 9.05 2.99 -1.43
C LYS A 18 8.66 1.58 -1.06
N GLU A 19 9.56 0.65 -1.28
CA GLU A 19 9.42 -0.70 -0.75
C GLU A 19 9.76 -0.69 0.73
N VAL A 20 8.98 -1.41 1.53
CA VAL A 20 9.15 -1.49 2.97
C VAL A 20 9.24 -2.96 3.34
N SER A 21 10.30 -3.34 4.04
CA SER A 21 10.49 -4.70 4.52
C SER A 21 10.26 -4.73 6.02
N LEU A 22 9.49 -5.71 6.48
CA LEU A 22 9.25 -5.96 7.90
C LEU A 22 10.11 -7.12 8.38
N ASP A 23 10.39 -7.14 9.67
CA ASP A 23 11.05 -8.29 10.28
C ASP A 23 10.18 -9.53 10.14
N PHE A 24 10.78 -10.61 9.71
CA PHE A 24 10.08 -11.83 9.37
C PHE A 24 10.79 -13.03 9.98
N TYR A 25 10.02 -13.89 10.67
CA TYR A 25 10.52 -15.08 11.34
C TYR A 25 9.66 -16.27 10.94
N LYS A 26 10.30 -17.34 10.52
CA LYS A 26 9.59 -18.53 10.08
C LYS A 26 10.19 -19.78 10.74
N ASP A 27 9.30 -20.66 11.20
CA ASP A 27 9.67 -21.97 11.69
C ASP A 27 8.61 -22.99 11.25
N GLU A 28 8.69 -24.22 11.77
CA GLU A 28 7.75 -25.29 11.39
C GLU A 28 6.30 -25.02 11.81
N ARG A 29 6.06 -24.09 12.73
CA ARG A 29 4.70 -23.74 13.19
C ARG A 29 4.02 -22.71 12.29
N GLY A 30 4.81 -21.98 11.46
CA GLY A 30 4.31 -20.91 10.63
C GLY A 30 5.27 -19.74 10.58
N ASP A 31 4.74 -18.54 10.34
CA ASP A 31 5.55 -17.34 10.24
C ASP A 31 5.00 -16.21 11.11
N LEU A 32 5.88 -15.26 11.40
CA LEU A 32 5.59 -14.08 12.17
C LEU A 32 6.17 -12.86 11.43
N THR A 33 5.33 -11.88 11.18
CA THR A 33 5.75 -10.61 10.59
C THR A 33 5.55 -9.52 11.63
N VAL A 34 6.58 -8.71 11.85
CA VAL A 34 6.55 -7.69 12.90
C VAL A 34 6.60 -6.30 12.27
N ALA A 35 5.63 -5.45 12.66
CA ALA A 35 5.61 -4.04 12.30
C ALA A 35 5.62 -3.22 13.59
N GLU A 36 6.71 -2.50 13.81
CA GLU A 36 6.85 -1.62 14.97
C GLU A 36 6.92 -0.18 14.51
N GLU A 37 6.25 0.71 15.22
CA GLU A 37 6.15 2.12 14.81
C GLU A 37 7.51 2.75 14.57
N HIS A 38 8.49 2.47 15.44
CA HIS A 38 9.82 3.10 15.30
C HIS A 38 10.59 2.60 14.07
N SER A 39 10.22 1.45 13.50
CA SER A 39 10.87 0.91 12.31
C SER A 39 10.08 1.16 11.03
N LEU A 40 8.89 1.76 11.14
CA LEU A 40 8.05 2.08 10.00
C LEU A 40 8.34 3.51 9.50
N PRO A 41 8.18 3.74 8.19
CA PRO A 41 8.40 5.08 7.62
C PRO A 41 7.30 6.08 7.93
N ILE A 42 6.22 5.64 8.58
CA ILE A 42 5.11 6.51 8.98
C ILE A 42 4.68 6.19 10.39
N LYS A 43 4.03 7.15 11.02
CA LYS A 43 3.43 6.96 12.34
C LYS A 43 2.10 6.22 12.19
N ILE A 44 1.87 5.21 13.02
CA ILE A 44 0.63 4.45 12.99
C ILE A 44 -0.47 5.25 13.67
N ALA A 45 -1.45 5.67 12.88
CA ALA A 45 -2.62 6.36 13.41
C ALA A 45 -3.86 5.47 13.32
N ARG A 46 -3.88 4.58 12.32
CA ARG A 46 -5.03 3.72 12.06
C ARG A 46 -4.54 2.50 11.29
N ILE A 47 -5.14 1.37 11.55
CA ILE A 47 -4.90 0.14 10.81
C ILE A 47 -6.25 -0.44 10.42
N PHE A 48 -6.40 -0.84 9.17
CA PHE A 48 -7.55 -1.64 8.79
C PHE A 48 -7.13 -2.79 7.88
N THR A 49 -7.94 -3.83 7.85
CA THR A 49 -7.70 -5.01 7.03
C THR A 49 -8.85 -5.19 6.05
N VAL A 50 -8.52 -5.68 4.87
CA VAL A 50 -9.50 -6.05 3.85
C VAL A 50 -9.24 -7.48 3.45
N ARG A 51 -10.27 -8.31 3.57
CA ARG A 51 -10.27 -9.66 3.03
C ARG A 51 -11.16 -9.68 1.80
N ALA A 52 -10.67 -10.26 0.73
CA ALA A 52 -11.42 -10.27 -0.51
C ALA A 52 -11.30 -11.59 -1.24
N GLN A 53 -12.27 -11.86 -2.09
CA GLN A 53 -12.29 -13.05 -2.93
C GLN A 53 -11.44 -12.82 -4.17
N GLN A 54 -11.05 -13.91 -4.80
CA GLN A 54 -10.26 -13.90 -6.02
C GLN A 54 -10.88 -12.99 -7.09
N GLU A 55 -10.03 -12.20 -7.74
CA GLU A 55 -10.35 -11.23 -8.79
C GLU A 55 -11.19 -10.03 -8.33
N SER A 56 -11.40 -9.85 -7.02
CA SER A 56 -12.00 -8.63 -6.51
C SER A 56 -11.07 -7.45 -6.74
N ASN A 57 -11.62 -6.36 -7.26
CA ASN A 57 -10.89 -5.11 -7.48
C ASN A 57 -11.43 -4.06 -6.54
N ARG A 58 -10.52 -3.41 -5.82
CA ARG A 58 -10.88 -2.40 -4.81
C ARG A 58 -9.90 -1.23 -4.89
N ALA A 59 -10.23 -0.17 -4.13
CA ALA A 59 -9.36 0.99 -3.94
C ALA A 59 -9.01 1.73 -5.23
N ASN A 60 -9.97 1.88 -6.14
CA ASN A 60 -9.78 2.62 -7.40
C ASN A 60 -9.88 4.12 -7.15
N HIS A 61 -8.86 4.67 -6.48
CA HIS A 61 -8.85 6.10 -6.12
C HIS A 61 -7.43 6.55 -5.80
N ALA A 62 -7.26 7.86 -5.69
CA ALA A 62 -6.04 8.48 -5.22
C ALA A 62 -6.35 9.32 -3.98
N HIS A 63 -5.45 9.30 -3.00
CA HIS A 63 -5.56 10.18 -1.85
C HIS A 63 -4.77 11.45 -2.11
N LYS A 64 -5.37 12.59 -1.81
CA LYS A 64 -4.71 13.89 -2.00
C LYS A 64 -3.73 14.23 -0.88
N GLU A 65 -4.02 13.79 0.33
CA GLU A 65 -3.25 14.17 1.52
C GLU A 65 -2.70 12.98 2.30
N CYS A 66 -3.13 11.79 1.96
CA CYS A 66 -2.86 10.60 2.76
C CYS A 66 -1.77 9.75 2.12
N SER A 67 -0.76 9.41 2.91
CA SER A 67 0.17 8.33 2.55
C SER A 67 -0.41 7.02 3.05
N GLN A 68 -0.12 5.94 2.34
CA GLN A 68 -0.61 4.61 2.70
C GLN A 68 0.53 3.62 2.73
N LEU A 69 0.59 2.85 3.80
CA LEU A 69 1.50 1.71 3.92
C LEU A 69 0.68 0.45 3.74
N ILE A 70 0.98 -0.33 2.73
CA ILE A 70 0.15 -1.47 2.30
C ILE A 70 0.97 -2.75 2.34
N PHE A 71 0.41 -3.78 2.98
CA PHE A 71 0.97 -5.13 3.01
C PHE A 71 -0.11 -6.14 2.60
N CYS A 72 0.29 -7.23 1.99
CA CYS A 72 -0.58 -8.37 1.75
C CYS A 72 -0.10 -9.54 2.60
N VAL A 73 -0.80 -9.80 3.71
CA VAL A 73 -0.34 -10.79 4.69
C VAL A 73 -0.78 -12.21 4.36
N SER A 74 -1.69 -12.37 3.42
CA SER A 74 -2.14 -13.67 2.93
C SER A 74 -2.60 -13.53 1.49
N GLY A 75 -2.25 -14.48 0.64
CA GLY A 75 -2.66 -14.50 -0.75
C GLY A 75 -1.78 -13.63 -1.64
N GLU A 76 -2.39 -12.94 -2.57
CA GLU A 76 -1.65 -12.11 -3.53
C GLU A 76 -2.47 -10.89 -3.91
N LEU A 77 -1.80 -9.74 -3.92
CA LEU A 77 -2.38 -8.45 -4.28
C LEU A 77 -1.56 -7.86 -5.42
N VAL A 78 -2.23 -7.55 -6.52
CA VAL A 78 -1.62 -6.82 -7.64
C VAL A 78 -2.05 -5.37 -7.52
N VAL A 79 -1.08 -4.47 -7.41
CA VAL A 79 -1.30 -3.04 -7.24
C VAL A 79 -0.82 -2.31 -8.49
N VAL A 80 -1.74 -1.66 -9.19
CA VAL A 80 -1.39 -0.78 -10.29
C VAL A 80 -1.35 0.63 -9.76
N CYS A 81 -0.20 1.27 -9.89
CA CYS A 81 0.04 2.63 -9.44
C CYS A 81 0.14 3.55 -10.66
N ASP A 82 -0.59 4.66 -10.62
CA ASP A 82 -0.64 5.61 -11.74
C ASP A 82 -0.43 7.02 -11.19
N ASP A 83 0.64 7.68 -11.62
CA ASP A 83 0.95 9.05 -11.21
C ASP A 83 0.48 10.09 -12.23
N SER A 84 -0.30 9.67 -13.21
CA SER A 84 -0.77 10.46 -14.36
C SER A 84 0.26 10.65 -15.46
N PHE A 85 1.47 10.19 -15.27
CA PHE A 85 2.55 10.23 -16.27
C PHE A 85 3.02 8.83 -16.63
N LYS A 86 3.11 7.97 -15.63
CA LYS A 86 3.55 6.59 -15.78
C LYS A 86 2.67 5.67 -14.93
N LYS A 87 2.59 4.42 -15.35
CA LYS A 87 1.98 3.35 -14.57
C LYS A 87 3.03 2.33 -14.19
N SER A 88 2.87 1.74 -13.03
CA SER A 88 3.70 0.65 -12.56
C SER A 88 2.82 -0.40 -11.90
N THR A 89 3.16 -1.66 -12.12
CA THR A 89 2.45 -2.77 -11.48
C THR A 89 3.36 -3.42 -10.47
N LEU A 90 2.87 -3.54 -9.24
CA LEU A 90 3.59 -4.17 -8.14
C LEU A 90 2.79 -5.36 -7.66
N ILE A 91 3.48 -6.42 -7.26
CA ILE A 91 2.85 -7.63 -6.75
C ILE A 91 3.28 -7.82 -5.30
N LEU A 92 2.30 -7.88 -4.41
CA LEU A 92 2.51 -8.14 -3.00
C LEU A 92 2.02 -9.56 -2.70
N ASN A 93 2.94 -10.47 -2.48
CA ASN A 93 2.63 -11.87 -2.19
C ASN A 93 3.48 -12.44 -1.07
N ASN A 94 4.23 -11.60 -0.38
CA ASN A 94 5.04 -11.97 0.77
C ASN A 94 4.64 -11.05 1.93
N PRO A 95 4.23 -11.60 3.08
CA PRO A 95 3.71 -10.79 4.18
C PRO A 95 4.70 -9.78 4.76
N SER A 96 6.00 -9.97 4.56
CA SER A 96 7.00 -9.03 5.05
C SER A 96 7.30 -7.89 4.07
N ASP A 97 6.79 -7.95 2.84
CA ASP A 97 7.04 -6.93 1.83
C ASP A 97 5.84 -6.02 1.67
N GLY A 98 6.07 -4.75 1.86
CA GLY A 98 5.03 -3.74 1.68
C GLY A 98 5.48 -2.59 0.82
N ILE A 99 4.57 -1.67 0.61
CA ILE A 99 4.86 -0.45 -0.15
C ILE A 99 4.31 0.76 0.61
N LEU A 100 5.08 1.83 0.59
CA LEU A 100 4.63 3.14 1.06
C LEU A 100 4.27 3.97 -0.16
N VAL A 101 2.99 4.31 -0.27
CA VAL A 101 2.44 5.07 -1.39
C VAL A 101 2.16 6.49 -0.91
N PRO A 102 2.88 7.50 -1.44
CA PRO A 102 2.62 8.89 -1.07
C PRO A 102 1.31 9.39 -1.67
N PRO A 103 0.82 10.57 -1.23
CA PRO A 103 -0.39 11.15 -1.79
C PRO A 103 -0.26 11.43 -3.29
N GLY A 104 -1.38 11.46 -4.00
CA GLY A 104 -1.43 11.85 -5.41
C GLY A 104 -1.26 10.71 -6.40
N ILE A 105 -1.13 9.49 -5.94
CA ILE A 105 -0.99 8.32 -6.80
C ILE A 105 -2.31 7.55 -6.83
N TRP A 106 -2.81 7.31 -8.04
CA TRP A 106 -4.00 6.49 -8.25
C TRP A 106 -3.62 5.02 -8.06
N LEU A 107 -4.43 4.31 -7.30
CA LEU A 107 -4.23 2.89 -7.02
C LEU A 107 -5.41 2.07 -7.52
N GLU A 108 -5.10 0.96 -8.17
CA GLU A 108 -6.05 -0.11 -8.45
C GLU A 108 -5.50 -1.38 -7.82
N GLN A 109 -6.30 -2.05 -7.02
CA GLN A 109 -5.85 -3.22 -6.27
C GLN A 109 -6.74 -4.40 -6.61
N THR A 110 -6.12 -5.48 -7.10
CA THR A 110 -6.81 -6.70 -7.46
C THR A 110 -6.28 -7.85 -6.60
N TYR A 111 -7.20 -8.54 -5.94
CA TYR A 111 -6.89 -9.69 -5.09
C TYR A 111 -6.87 -10.93 -5.96
N LYS A 112 -5.70 -11.54 -6.12
CA LYS A 112 -5.51 -12.62 -7.10
C LYS A 112 -5.80 -14.01 -6.56
N LYS A 113 -5.98 -14.15 -5.26
CA LYS A 113 -6.29 -15.43 -4.62
C LYS A 113 -7.45 -15.25 -3.65
N ASN A 114 -8.24 -16.32 -3.44
CA ASN A 114 -9.30 -16.30 -2.44
C ASN A 114 -8.71 -16.05 -1.05
N ASN A 115 -9.45 -15.29 -0.25
CA ASN A 115 -9.05 -14.92 1.10
C ASN A 115 -7.73 -14.16 1.17
N SER A 116 -7.39 -13.41 0.11
CA SER A 116 -6.28 -12.49 0.18
C SER A 116 -6.60 -11.41 1.21
N ILE A 117 -5.61 -11.09 2.05
CA ILE A 117 -5.79 -10.14 3.16
C ILE A 117 -4.78 -9.01 3.01
N ARG A 118 -5.29 -7.80 2.85
CA ARG A 118 -4.51 -6.59 2.81
C ARG A 118 -4.58 -5.89 4.17
N ILE A 119 -3.44 -5.40 4.64
CA ILE A 119 -3.37 -4.48 5.76
C ILE A 119 -3.00 -3.11 5.21
N ASP A 120 -3.75 -2.11 5.60
CA ASP A 120 -3.55 -0.74 5.16
C ASP A 120 -3.37 0.16 6.38
N ILE A 121 -2.32 0.97 6.37
CA ILE A 121 -2.02 1.91 7.43
C ILE A 121 -2.00 3.31 6.79
N PRO A 122 -3.17 3.98 6.72
CA PRO A 122 -3.23 5.30 6.13
C PRO A 122 -2.71 6.36 7.11
N ARG A 123 -2.06 7.37 6.57
CA ARG A 123 -1.51 8.46 7.35
C ARG A 123 -1.73 9.78 6.61
N ARG A 124 -2.51 10.66 7.22
CA ARG A 124 -2.72 12.01 6.71
C ARG A 124 -1.72 12.94 7.39
N PRO A 125 -0.94 13.71 6.65
CA PRO A 125 0.00 14.66 7.25
C PRO A 125 -0.70 15.61 8.23
N GLY A 126 -0.14 15.73 9.43
CA GLY A 126 -0.64 16.65 10.45
C GLY A 126 -2.00 16.30 11.06
N LYS A 127 -2.58 15.14 10.70
CA LYS A 127 -3.89 14.72 11.21
C LYS A 127 -3.91 13.23 11.51
N MET A 128 -4.68 12.87 12.52
CA MET A 128 -5.03 11.48 12.80
C MET A 128 -6.24 11.09 11.96
N LEU A 129 -6.24 9.89 11.45
CA LEU A 129 -7.38 9.36 10.70
C LEU A 129 -8.35 8.63 11.61
#